data_bc96e2f211b001def8049926367824ee
#
_entry.id   bc96e2f211b001def8049926367824ee
#
_cell.length_a   1.000
_cell.length_b   1.000
_cell.length_c   1.000
_cell.angle_alpha   90.00
_cell.angle_beta   90.00
_cell.angle_gamma   90.00
#
_symmetry.space_group_name_H-M   'P 1'
#
loop_
_entity.id
_entity.type
_entity.pdbx_description
1 polymer ?
#
loop_
_entity_poly.entity_id
_entity_poly.type
_entity_poly.pdbx_seq_one_letter_code
_entity_poly.pdbx_strand_id
1 'polypeptide(L)'
;MTEYDRPFGRYFEDFEPGDVYKHWPGKTITEYDDHLFCMITMNHHPVHTNVWFAEHESVHGKNLVVGNLVYSLALGMSVPDVSGASIANLEVESLTHKRPTFHGDTIYAETRVLDKRVSTSKPDRGVVTVETKGFNQRGEEVCYFRRKVMVWTRDAAPPRRRPYDDAWNA
;
A
#
# COMPACT_ATOMS: atom_id res chain seq x y z
N MET A 1 -19.06 9.51 -28.94
CA MET A 1 -18.84 9.82 -27.50
C MET A 1 -17.43 9.37 -27.16
N THR A 2 -16.66 10.16 -26.41
CA THR A 2 -15.30 9.73 -25.98
C THR A 2 -15.40 9.13 -24.59
N GLU A 3 -14.97 7.90 -24.41
CA GLU A 3 -14.95 7.21 -23.13
C GLU A 3 -13.58 7.36 -22.47
N TYR A 4 -13.55 7.53 -21.16
CA TYR A 4 -12.34 7.67 -20.38
C TYR A 4 -12.32 6.63 -19.27
N ASP A 5 -11.35 5.72 -19.34
CA ASP A 5 -11.06 4.79 -18.25
C ASP A 5 -10.04 5.39 -17.30
N ARG A 6 -10.32 5.28 -16.00
CA ARG A 6 -9.32 5.63 -14.97
C ARG A 6 -8.23 4.56 -14.96
N PRO A 7 -6.95 4.93 -15.19
CA PRO A 7 -5.86 3.99 -15.02
C PRO A 7 -5.84 3.42 -13.58
N PHE A 8 -5.68 2.12 -13.45
CA PHE A 8 -5.59 1.45 -12.16
C PHE A 8 -4.63 0.27 -12.22
N GLY A 9 -3.43 0.46 -11.68
CA GLY A 9 -2.32 -0.47 -11.79
C GLY A 9 -1.59 -0.35 -13.13
N ARG A 10 -0.51 -1.11 -13.25
CA ARG A 10 0.39 -1.14 -14.41
C ARG A 10 0.63 -2.58 -14.85
N TYR A 11 0.99 -2.74 -16.11
CA TYR A 11 1.45 -4.01 -16.67
C TYR A 11 2.96 -4.12 -16.58
N PHE A 12 3.49 -5.30 -16.80
CA PHE A 12 4.93 -5.59 -16.66
C PHE A 12 5.81 -4.65 -17.49
N GLU A 13 5.38 -4.29 -18.69
CA GLU A 13 6.10 -3.40 -19.60
C GLU A 13 6.22 -1.97 -19.09
N ASP A 14 5.27 -1.53 -18.25
CA ASP A 14 5.19 -0.15 -17.76
C ASP A 14 6.17 0.16 -16.61
N PHE A 15 6.86 -0.84 -16.09
CA PHE A 15 7.81 -0.67 -15.01
C PHE A 15 9.23 -0.61 -15.55
N GLU A 16 10.01 0.38 -15.08
CA GLU A 16 11.45 0.42 -15.31
C GLU A 16 12.21 0.54 -13.98
N PRO A 17 13.29 -0.23 -13.78
CA PRO A 17 14.14 -0.09 -12.61
C PRO A 17 14.62 1.35 -12.44
N GLY A 18 14.44 1.90 -11.24
CA GLY A 18 14.74 3.30 -10.92
C GLY A 18 13.54 4.22 -10.91
N ASP A 19 12.42 3.84 -11.53
CA ASP A 19 11.18 4.65 -11.48
C ASP A 19 10.69 4.84 -10.06
N VAL A 20 10.16 6.04 -9.78
CA VAL A 20 9.57 6.40 -8.48
C VAL A 20 8.12 6.85 -8.68
N TYR A 21 7.21 6.19 -8.02
CA TYR A 21 5.78 6.53 -7.98
C TYR A 21 5.46 7.24 -6.68
N LYS A 22 4.98 8.49 -6.78
CA LYS A 22 4.50 9.28 -5.63
C LYS A 22 3.00 9.10 -5.50
N HIS A 23 2.58 8.42 -4.44
CA HIS A 23 1.17 8.05 -4.28
C HIS A 23 0.34 9.21 -3.71
N TRP A 24 -0.88 9.37 -4.22
CA TRP A 24 -1.83 10.38 -3.80
C TRP A 24 -3.25 9.81 -3.76
N PRO A 25 -4.10 10.23 -2.80
CA PRO A 25 -3.83 11.13 -1.67
C PRO A 25 -3.15 10.46 -0.48
N GLY A 26 -2.70 11.25 0.49
CA GLY A 26 -2.34 10.78 1.83
C GLY A 26 -3.58 10.46 2.69
N LYS A 27 -3.39 9.74 3.80
CA LYS A 27 -4.46 9.40 4.76
C LYS A 27 -4.06 9.80 6.17
N THR A 28 -4.89 10.63 6.82
CA THR A 28 -4.77 10.91 8.26
C THR A 28 -5.33 9.73 9.05
N ILE A 29 -4.54 9.20 9.97
CA ILE A 29 -4.95 8.11 10.86
C ILE A 29 -5.75 8.69 12.01
N THR A 30 -7.00 8.31 12.11
CA THR A 30 -7.87 8.63 13.23
C THR A 30 -7.78 7.56 14.32
N GLU A 31 -8.22 7.88 15.54
CA GLU A 31 -8.38 6.90 16.60
C GLU A 31 -9.30 5.75 16.18
N TYR A 32 -10.36 6.06 15.43
CA TYR A 32 -11.29 5.05 14.91
C TYR A 32 -10.58 4.05 13.97
N ASP A 33 -9.73 4.52 13.06
CA ASP A 33 -9.00 3.65 12.13
C ASP A 33 -8.14 2.63 12.91
N ASP A 34 -7.42 3.09 13.94
CA ASP A 34 -6.52 2.27 14.73
C ASP A 34 -7.28 1.28 15.62
N HIS A 35 -8.32 1.73 16.31
CA HIS A 35 -9.15 0.87 17.13
C HIS A 35 -9.87 -0.20 16.29
N LEU A 36 -10.42 0.17 15.12
CA LEU A 36 -11.02 -0.80 14.21
C LEU A 36 -10.00 -1.83 13.75
N PHE A 37 -8.78 -1.40 13.40
CA PHE A 37 -7.71 -2.31 13.02
C PHE A 37 -7.34 -3.25 14.16
N CYS A 38 -7.24 -2.76 15.39
CA CYS A 38 -7.00 -3.58 16.59
C CYS A 38 -8.10 -4.64 16.77
N MET A 39 -9.35 -4.25 16.60
CA MET A 39 -10.51 -5.16 16.77
C MET A 39 -10.50 -6.30 15.75
N ILE A 40 -10.29 -5.99 14.46
CA ILE A 40 -10.31 -7.02 13.40
C ILE A 40 -9.05 -7.89 13.37
N THR A 41 -7.93 -7.41 13.90
CA THR A 41 -6.66 -8.16 13.98
C THR A 41 -6.43 -8.84 15.32
N MET A 42 -7.34 -8.66 16.30
CA MET A 42 -7.21 -9.15 17.66
C MET A 42 -5.96 -8.62 18.39
N ASN A 43 -5.47 -7.44 18.01
CA ASN A 43 -4.35 -6.79 18.70
C ASN A 43 -4.86 -6.00 19.91
N HIS A 44 -4.93 -6.66 21.05
CA HIS A 44 -5.45 -6.08 22.29
C HIS A 44 -4.37 -5.43 23.18
N HIS A 45 -3.20 -5.06 22.62
CA HIS A 45 -2.19 -4.40 23.45
C HIS A 45 -2.69 -3.00 23.87
N PRO A 46 -2.69 -2.67 25.18
CA PRO A 46 -3.31 -1.45 25.69
C PRO A 46 -2.67 -0.15 25.17
N VAL A 47 -1.42 -0.18 24.72
CA VAL A 47 -0.76 1.01 24.14
C VAL A 47 -1.52 1.59 22.94
N HIS A 48 -2.31 0.77 22.25
CA HIS A 48 -3.08 1.20 21.07
C HIS A 48 -4.48 1.69 21.40
N THR A 49 -5.11 1.16 22.47
CA THR A 49 -6.55 1.34 22.70
C THR A 49 -6.92 1.85 24.09
N ASN A 50 -5.98 1.89 25.04
CA ASN A 50 -6.23 2.36 26.40
C ASN A 50 -5.45 3.67 26.61
N VAL A 51 -6.19 4.81 26.61
CA VAL A 51 -5.60 6.14 26.76
C VAL A 51 -4.88 6.28 28.10
N TRP A 52 -5.52 5.83 29.19
CA TRP A 52 -4.91 5.92 30.51
C TRP A 52 -3.58 5.16 30.60
N PHE A 53 -3.53 3.93 30.08
CA PHE A 53 -2.29 3.15 30.00
C PHE A 53 -1.23 3.87 29.16
N ALA A 54 -1.63 4.39 28.00
CA ALA A 54 -0.72 5.06 27.09
C ALA A 54 -0.09 6.32 27.70
N GLU A 55 -0.86 7.08 28.51
CA GLU A 55 -0.41 8.31 29.20
C GLU A 55 0.49 8.03 30.40
N HIS A 56 0.21 6.96 31.17
CA HIS A 56 0.84 6.75 32.48
C HIS A 56 1.88 5.63 32.49
N GLU A 57 1.74 4.64 31.61
CA GLU A 57 2.58 3.44 31.62
C GLU A 57 3.39 3.25 30.32
N SER A 58 3.07 3.97 29.25
CA SER A 58 3.80 3.91 27.99
C SER A 58 4.88 4.99 27.93
N VAL A 59 6.04 4.64 27.37
CA VAL A 59 7.14 5.59 27.09
C VAL A 59 6.75 6.69 26.08
N HIS A 60 5.64 6.55 25.40
CA HIS A 60 5.16 7.49 24.38
C HIS A 60 4.24 8.59 24.96
N GLY A 61 3.66 8.39 26.15
CA GLY A 61 2.73 9.34 26.78
C GLY A 61 1.41 9.55 26.05
N LYS A 62 1.12 8.73 25.04
CA LYS A 62 -0.14 8.75 24.25
C LYS A 62 -0.27 7.46 23.43
N ASN A 63 -1.47 7.19 22.89
CA ASN A 63 -1.69 6.00 22.09
C ASN A 63 -0.80 5.98 20.84
N LEU A 64 -0.15 4.84 20.67
CA LEU A 64 0.66 4.52 19.50
C LEU A 64 -0.20 3.82 18.46
N VAL A 65 -0.12 4.24 17.20
CA VAL A 65 -0.75 3.55 16.08
C VAL A 65 -0.09 2.19 15.84
N VAL A 66 -0.88 1.16 15.56
CA VAL A 66 -0.35 -0.17 15.19
C VAL A 66 0.52 -0.06 13.96
N GLY A 67 1.79 -0.50 14.06
CA GLY A 67 2.74 -0.41 12.94
C GLY A 67 2.25 -1.11 11.67
N ASN A 68 1.55 -2.24 11.82
CA ASN A 68 0.97 -2.97 10.68
C ASN A 68 -0.18 -2.19 10.00
N LEU A 69 -0.88 -1.30 10.70
CA LEU A 69 -1.84 -0.38 10.07
C LEU A 69 -1.10 0.61 9.18
N VAL A 70 0.01 1.19 9.66
CA VAL A 70 0.84 2.13 8.86
C VAL A 70 1.37 1.45 7.60
N TYR A 71 1.89 0.22 7.74
CA TYR A 71 2.30 -0.62 6.61
C TYR A 71 1.16 -0.85 5.62
N SER A 72 -0.01 -1.26 6.11
CA SER A 72 -1.18 -1.56 5.28
C SER A 72 -1.67 -0.33 4.52
N LEU A 73 -1.63 0.86 5.13
CA LEU A 73 -1.96 2.13 4.47
C LEU A 73 -0.98 2.46 3.35
N ALA A 74 0.33 2.40 3.63
CA ALA A 74 1.36 2.69 2.62
C ALA A 74 1.30 1.68 1.44
N LEU A 75 1.03 0.40 1.74
CA LEU A 75 0.80 -0.61 0.71
C LEU A 75 -0.47 -0.29 -0.09
N GLY A 76 -1.58 0.03 0.59
CA GLY A 76 -2.85 0.39 -0.04
C GLY A 76 -2.73 1.59 -0.97
N MET A 77 -1.99 2.64 -0.56
CA MET A 77 -1.70 3.81 -1.40
C MET A 77 -0.96 3.45 -2.67
N SER A 78 -0.11 2.41 -2.65
CA SER A 78 0.65 1.96 -3.81
C SER A 78 -0.17 1.14 -4.81
N VAL A 79 -1.36 0.68 -4.44
CA VAL A 79 -2.17 -0.21 -5.29
C VAL A 79 -2.54 0.43 -6.63
N PRO A 80 -3.06 1.67 -6.70
CA PRO A 80 -3.45 2.28 -7.97
C PRO A 80 -2.29 2.40 -8.98
N ASP A 81 -1.06 2.59 -8.48
CA ASP A 81 0.11 2.81 -9.33
C ASP A 81 0.94 1.55 -9.58
N VAL A 82 0.98 0.62 -8.63
CA VAL A 82 1.89 -0.52 -8.68
C VAL A 82 1.16 -1.85 -8.86
N SER A 83 0.18 -2.15 -8.00
CA SER A 83 -0.38 -3.50 -7.92
C SER A 83 -1.86 -3.61 -8.33
N GLY A 84 -2.47 -2.57 -8.88
CA GLY A 84 -3.88 -2.60 -9.30
C GLY A 84 -4.19 -3.58 -10.43
N ALA A 85 -3.19 -3.94 -11.26
CA ALA A 85 -3.28 -4.97 -12.29
C ALA A 85 -2.46 -6.22 -11.93
N SER A 86 -2.15 -6.42 -10.65
CA SER A 86 -1.35 -7.58 -10.21
C SER A 86 -2.16 -8.86 -10.15
N ILE A 87 -1.44 -9.97 -10.32
CA ILE A 87 -1.95 -11.32 -10.11
C ILE A 87 -1.85 -11.69 -8.62
N ALA A 88 -0.72 -11.34 -7.99
CA ALA A 88 -0.45 -11.64 -6.59
C ALA A 88 0.67 -10.78 -6.00
N ASN A 89 0.61 -10.51 -4.70
CA ASN A 89 1.78 -10.19 -3.89
C ASN A 89 2.45 -11.52 -3.54
N LEU A 90 3.69 -11.71 -3.97
CA LEU A 90 4.39 -12.98 -3.76
C LEU A 90 5.08 -13.03 -2.41
N GLU A 91 5.69 -11.91 -2.02
CA GLU A 91 6.60 -11.88 -0.88
C GLU A 91 6.73 -10.45 -0.35
N VAL A 92 6.84 -10.32 0.95
CA VAL A 92 7.38 -9.14 1.63
C VAL A 92 8.74 -9.54 2.19
N GLU A 93 9.82 -9.10 1.53
CA GLU A 93 11.19 -9.46 1.88
C GLU A 93 11.64 -8.79 3.18
N SER A 94 11.17 -7.57 3.42
CA SER A 94 11.48 -6.82 4.63
C SER A 94 10.37 -5.83 4.95
N LEU A 95 10.15 -5.62 6.24
CA LEU A 95 9.27 -4.58 6.80
C LEU A 95 9.97 -3.98 8.02
N THR A 96 10.07 -2.66 8.05
CA THR A 96 10.67 -1.92 9.17
C THR A 96 9.77 -0.77 9.58
N HIS A 97 9.40 -0.72 10.85
CA HIS A 97 8.78 0.44 11.49
C HIS A 97 9.91 1.39 11.93
N LYS A 98 10.07 2.50 11.23
CA LYS A 98 11.21 3.42 11.41
C LYS A 98 11.00 4.39 12.58
N ARG A 99 9.76 4.84 12.80
CA ARG A 99 9.40 5.81 13.82
C ARG A 99 7.98 5.53 14.33
N PRO A 100 7.68 5.91 15.59
CA PRO A 100 6.32 5.85 16.11
C PRO A 100 5.40 6.76 15.30
N THR A 101 4.17 6.29 15.09
CA THR A 101 3.08 7.03 14.46
C THR A 101 1.94 7.17 15.47
N PHE A 102 1.25 8.30 15.46
CA PHE A 102 0.22 8.63 16.43
C PHE A 102 -1.09 8.99 15.73
N HIS A 103 -2.20 8.94 16.45
CA HIS A 103 -3.48 9.44 15.97
C HIS A 103 -3.34 10.92 15.56
N GLY A 104 -3.88 11.28 14.40
CA GLY A 104 -3.72 12.60 13.78
C GLY A 104 -2.52 12.73 12.84
N ASP A 105 -1.58 11.77 12.80
CA ASP A 105 -0.56 11.76 11.78
C ASP A 105 -1.16 11.42 10.41
N THR A 106 -0.68 12.12 9.37
CA THR A 106 -1.08 11.88 7.98
C THR A 106 0.05 11.15 7.27
N ILE A 107 -0.28 9.99 6.70
CA ILE A 107 0.68 9.15 6.00
C ILE A 107 0.61 9.43 4.49
N TYR A 108 1.78 9.56 3.88
CA TYR A 108 2.05 9.59 2.44
C TYR A 108 2.97 8.44 2.09
N ALA A 109 3.01 8.02 0.83
CA ALA A 109 3.89 6.95 0.43
C ALA A 109 4.50 7.18 -0.97
N GLU A 110 5.71 6.64 -1.16
CA GLU A 110 6.40 6.59 -2.45
C GLU A 110 6.93 5.17 -2.67
N THR A 111 6.88 4.71 -3.92
CA THR A 111 7.39 3.39 -4.30
C THR A 111 8.44 3.53 -5.39
N ARG A 112 9.60 2.89 -5.21
CA ARG A 112 10.64 2.77 -6.22
C ARG A 112 10.69 1.35 -6.79
N VAL A 113 10.82 1.24 -8.10
CA VAL A 113 11.11 -0.03 -8.78
C VAL A 113 12.58 -0.37 -8.61
N LEU A 114 12.88 -1.54 -8.10
CA LEU A 114 14.25 -2.02 -7.90
C LEU A 114 14.72 -2.94 -9.03
N ASP A 115 13.82 -3.83 -9.47
CA ASP A 115 14.11 -4.84 -10.46
C ASP A 115 12.84 -5.36 -11.12
N LYS A 116 12.93 -5.88 -12.34
CA LYS A 116 11.88 -6.62 -13.01
C LYS A 116 12.42 -7.79 -13.79
N ARG A 117 11.68 -8.90 -13.82
CA ARG A 117 12.01 -10.06 -14.63
C ARG A 117 10.77 -10.76 -15.15
N VAL A 118 10.84 -11.29 -16.35
CA VAL A 118 9.80 -12.17 -16.90
C VAL A 118 9.71 -13.43 -16.05
N SER A 119 8.52 -13.98 -15.89
CA SER A 119 8.34 -15.24 -15.18
C SER A 119 9.00 -16.39 -15.94
N THR A 120 9.71 -17.25 -15.24
CA THR A 120 10.40 -18.42 -15.84
C THR A 120 9.43 -19.53 -16.23
N SER A 121 8.26 -19.59 -15.61
CA SER A 121 7.29 -20.65 -15.82
C SER A 121 6.14 -20.28 -16.76
N LYS A 122 5.84 -18.99 -16.91
CA LYS A 122 4.71 -18.50 -17.71
C LYS A 122 5.07 -17.16 -18.37
N PRO A 123 5.06 -17.07 -19.71
CA PRO A 123 5.48 -15.87 -20.44
C PRO A 123 4.46 -14.72 -20.37
N ASP A 124 3.23 -14.99 -19.90
CA ASP A 124 2.12 -14.04 -19.79
C ASP A 124 2.23 -13.06 -18.62
N ARG A 125 3.29 -13.16 -17.80
CA ARG A 125 3.49 -12.39 -16.56
C ARG A 125 4.95 -12.15 -16.22
N GLY A 126 5.17 -11.19 -15.35
CA GLY A 126 6.48 -10.94 -14.79
C GLY A 126 6.43 -10.66 -13.30
N VAL A 127 7.60 -10.59 -12.69
CA VAL A 127 7.78 -10.24 -11.27
C VAL A 127 8.50 -8.90 -11.23
N VAL A 128 7.93 -7.97 -10.47
CA VAL A 128 8.50 -6.65 -10.20
C VAL A 128 8.85 -6.57 -8.73
N THR A 129 10.09 -6.23 -8.43
CA THR A 129 10.58 -5.99 -7.07
C THR A 129 10.53 -4.49 -6.80
N VAL A 130 9.84 -4.10 -5.74
CA VAL A 130 9.67 -2.71 -5.35
C VAL A 130 10.01 -2.48 -3.89
N GLU A 131 10.47 -1.28 -3.57
CA GLU A 131 10.54 -0.77 -2.21
C GLU A 131 9.56 0.38 -2.02
N THR A 132 8.91 0.45 -0.88
CA THR A 132 7.97 1.52 -0.54
C THR A 132 8.37 2.16 0.78
N LYS A 133 8.34 3.48 0.82
CA LYS A 133 8.55 4.30 2.00
C LYS A 133 7.26 5.01 2.37
N GLY A 134 6.88 4.90 3.62
CA GLY A 134 5.80 5.70 4.21
C GLY A 134 6.39 6.88 4.98
N PHE A 135 5.82 8.07 4.78
CA PHE A 135 6.22 9.31 5.43
C PHE A 135 5.05 9.92 6.19
N ASN A 136 5.32 10.58 7.30
CA ASN A 136 4.33 11.42 7.95
C ASN A 136 4.29 12.84 7.33
N GLN A 137 3.39 13.69 7.80
CA GLN A 137 3.21 15.07 7.34
C GLN A 137 4.43 15.99 7.59
N ARG A 138 5.41 15.54 8.38
CA ARG A 138 6.68 16.25 8.63
C ARG A 138 7.81 15.80 7.71
N GLY A 139 7.52 14.86 6.78
CA GLY A 139 8.51 14.25 5.88
C GLY A 139 9.40 13.20 6.57
N GLU A 140 9.06 12.75 7.76
CA GLU A 140 9.80 11.72 8.47
C GLU A 140 9.39 10.34 7.98
N GLU A 141 10.37 9.48 7.62
CA GLU A 141 10.14 8.10 7.24
C GLU A 141 9.66 7.29 8.46
N VAL A 142 8.42 6.79 8.41
CA VAL A 142 7.79 6.03 9.49
C VAL A 142 7.72 4.54 9.20
N CYS A 143 7.70 4.17 7.92
CA CYS A 143 7.60 2.78 7.48
C CYS A 143 8.43 2.57 6.21
N TYR A 144 9.08 1.42 6.12
CA TYR A 144 9.77 0.94 4.92
C TYR A 144 9.44 -0.53 4.71
N PHE A 145 9.20 -0.92 3.46
CA PHE A 145 9.10 -2.32 3.11
C PHE A 145 9.54 -2.59 1.66
N ARG A 146 10.02 -3.80 1.44
CA ARG A 146 10.38 -4.33 0.13
C ARG A 146 9.54 -5.55 -0.18
N ARG A 147 8.97 -5.62 -1.40
CA ARG A 147 8.10 -6.71 -1.81
C ARG A 147 8.27 -7.10 -3.27
N LYS A 148 7.80 -8.29 -3.62
CA LYS A 148 7.70 -8.77 -5.00
C LYS A 148 6.24 -8.89 -5.40
N VAL A 149 5.91 -8.32 -6.55
CA VAL A 149 4.56 -8.32 -7.12
C VAL A 149 4.59 -9.05 -8.45
N MET A 150 3.69 -9.99 -8.65
CA MET A 150 3.46 -10.63 -9.93
C MET A 150 2.40 -9.85 -10.70
N VAL A 151 2.75 -9.39 -11.89
CA VAL A 151 1.89 -8.59 -12.75
C VAL A 151 1.74 -9.23 -14.12
N TRP A 152 0.59 -8.99 -14.77
CA TRP A 152 0.37 -9.42 -16.14
C TRP A 152 1.27 -8.66 -17.12
N THR A 153 1.63 -9.31 -18.23
CA THR A 153 2.01 -8.58 -19.44
C THR A 153 0.75 -7.93 -20.04
N ARG A 154 0.92 -6.83 -20.78
CA ARG A 154 -0.21 -6.07 -21.34
C ARG A 154 -1.13 -6.92 -22.21
N ASP A 155 -0.54 -7.75 -23.08
CA ASP A 155 -1.27 -8.57 -24.04
C ASP A 155 -2.01 -9.75 -23.40
N ALA A 156 -1.56 -10.20 -22.23
CA ALA A 156 -2.14 -11.34 -21.54
C ALA A 156 -3.11 -10.93 -20.40
N ALA A 157 -3.18 -9.65 -20.08
CA ALA A 157 -4.07 -9.18 -19.02
C ALA A 157 -5.54 -9.41 -19.39
N PRO A 158 -6.35 -9.98 -18.48
CA PRO A 158 -7.77 -10.14 -18.74
C PRO A 158 -8.44 -8.77 -18.89
N PRO A 159 -9.44 -8.64 -19.78
CA PRO A 159 -10.16 -7.39 -19.95
C PRO A 159 -10.88 -7.00 -18.65
N ARG A 160 -10.84 -5.73 -18.32
CA ARG A 160 -11.65 -5.20 -17.23
C ARG A 160 -13.08 -5.10 -17.70
N ARG A 161 -13.96 -5.85 -17.04
CA ARG A 161 -15.40 -5.85 -17.36
C ARG A 161 -16.17 -5.16 -16.24
N ARG A 162 -17.12 -4.33 -16.62
CA ARG A 162 -18.12 -3.76 -15.73
C ARG A 162 -19.47 -4.36 -16.08
N PRO A 163 -20.35 -4.67 -15.13
CA PRO A 163 -21.68 -5.22 -15.40
C PRO A 163 -22.57 -4.31 -16.26
N TYR A 164 -22.16 -3.06 -16.46
CA TYR A 164 -22.91 -1.99 -17.12
C TYR A 164 -22.12 -1.30 -18.25
N ASP A 165 -21.12 -1.99 -18.83
CA ASP A 165 -20.29 -1.40 -19.91
C ASP A 165 -21.12 -0.93 -21.12
N ASP A 166 -22.28 -1.54 -21.37
CA ASP A 166 -23.17 -1.18 -22.47
C ASP A 166 -24.34 -0.25 -22.07
N ALA A 167 -24.34 0.27 -20.84
CA ALA A 167 -25.49 1.04 -20.31
C ALA A 167 -25.84 2.32 -21.11
N TRP A 168 -24.89 2.90 -21.83
CA TRP A 168 -25.09 4.11 -22.63
C TRP A 168 -25.34 3.81 -24.11
N ASN A 169 -25.25 2.56 -24.52
CA ASN A 169 -25.44 2.10 -25.90
C ASN A 169 -26.79 1.38 -26.09
N ALA A 170 -27.63 1.27 -25.07
CA ALA A 170 -28.91 0.61 -25.06
C ALA A 170 -30.06 1.55 -25.52
#